data_78d299e7d021c169da134225e91ebca5
#
_entry.id   78d299e7d021c169da134225e91ebca5
#
_cell.length_a   1.000
_cell.length_b   1.000
_cell.length_c   1.000
_cell.angle_alpha   90.00
_cell.angle_beta   90.00
_cell.angle_gamma   90.00
#
_symmetry.space_group_name_H-M   'P 1'
#
loop_
_entity.id
_entity.type
_entity.pdbx_description
1 polymer ?
#
loop_
_entity_poly.entity_id
_entity_poly.type
_entity_poly.pdbx_seq_one_letter_code
_entity_poly.pdbx_strand_id
1 'polypeptide(L)'
;MPGTTPIHAILAVTFAAVVAQALRLRRRGPKPLPQQNNCVYLDYAATCPIYPEVGDAMLPYLYSHWGNPSSSHAYGAPCRDAVTKARNSVATLIHADTKEITFCSCGSEADNWAIAASLRDDRTHVVVSSIEHPAILACVDALEEQGRCEVTKVGVDKCGIVDPAAVAAAIRPGKTALVSIMLANNEVGAVQPVSRIVESVKAVDAGVLVHTDAAQAVGKIDVDVSKLNVDYLTLVGHKFGAPKGVAALFHREGVPLPSMLYGGGQENGRRAGTEAVPNIVALGAAADIWLAEGAAIAAHSSKQRDSLRAALEERLGASRCAVNGPLGAGDTVNALPNVLSFAVRGCVASSVLSKVKDEVAASASAACHSGTAAVSAVLKAVGVEQELAVGTLRLSVGRHTTDAEVRRAADVLVRAILDP
;
A
#
# COMPACT_ATOMS: atom_id res chain seq x y z
N MET A 1 -23.41 16.02 43.81
CA MET A 1 -22.26 15.45 43.10
C MET A 1 -22.78 14.76 41.86
N PRO A 2 -22.53 15.21 40.64
CA PRO A 2 -22.94 14.52 39.41
C PRO A 2 -21.87 13.46 39.08
N GLY A 3 -22.36 12.22 38.83
CA GLY A 3 -21.55 11.05 38.57
C GLY A 3 -20.79 11.17 37.25
N THR A 4 -19.53 10.87 37.32
CA THR A 4 -18.63 10.65 36.16
C THR A 4 -19.07 9.39 35.44
N THR A 5 -19.75 9.51 34.31
CA THR A 5 -20.07 8.40 33.42
C THR A 5 -18.76 7.95 32.73
N PRO A 6 -18.40 6.68 32.79
CA PRO A 6 -17.04 6.26 32.45
C PRO A 6 -16.85 6.12 30.94
N ILE A 7 -16.09 7.01 30.36
CA ILE A 7 -15.50 6.88 29.01
C ILE A 7 -14.83 5.50 28.83
N HIS A 8 -14.30 4.92 29.93
CA HIS A 8 -13.72 3.59 29.95
C HIS A 8 -14.70 2.44 29.67
N ALA A 9 -16.00 2.61 29.94
CA ALA A 9 -16.99 1.57 29.65
C ALA A 9 -17.33 1.48 28.15
N ILE A 10 -17.32 2.61 27.44
CA ILE A 10 -17.59 2.67 25.98
C ILE A 10 -16.40 2.08 25.22
N LEU A 11 -15.17 2.39 25.63
CA LEU A 11 -13.94 1.79 25.04
C LEU A 11 -13.86 0.28 25.29
N ALA A 12 -14.28 -0.20 26.46
CA ALA A 12 -14.28 -1.63 26.79
C ALA A 12 -15.33 -2.42 25.95
N VAL A 13 -16.50 -1.82 25.68
CA VAL A 13 -17.55 -2.47 24.86
C VAL A 13 -17.15 -2.53 23.38
N THR A 14 -16.50 -1.49 22.85
CA THR A 14 -15.97 -1.50 21.48
C THR A 14 -14.82 -2.49 21.33
N PHE A 15 -13.91 -2.55 22.28
CA PHE A 15 -12.81 -3.53 22.26
C PHE A 15 -13.32 -4.98 22.37
N ALA A 16 -14.29 -5.25 23.26
CA ALA A 16 -14.91 -6.56 23.40
C ALA A 16 -15.67 -7.00 22.14
N ALA A 17 -16.32 -6.07 21.43
CA ALA A 17 -17.01 -6.34 20.18
C ALA A 17 -16.02 -6.67 19.03
N VAL A 18 -14.92 -5.94 18.92
CA VAL A 18 -13.82 -6.22 17.97
C VAL A 18 -13.18 -7.57 18.28
N VAL A 19 -12.89 -7.87 19.54
CA VAL A 19 -12.33 -9.16 19.96
C VAL A 19 -13.33 -10.31 19.68
N ALA A 20 -14.61 -10.13 19.94
CA ALA A 20 -15.63 -11.14 19.66
C ALA A 20 -15.80 -11.39 18.14
N GLN A 21 -15.71 -10.33 17.31
CA GLN A 21 -15.73 -10.46 15.87
C GLN A 21 -14.44 -11.13 15.35
N ALA A 22 -13.28 -10.77 15.90
CA ALA A 22 -12.00 -11.41 15.63
C ALA A 22 -12.02 -12.92 15.96
N LEU A 23 -12.60 -13.30 17.11
CA LEU A 23 -12.75 -14.69 17.52
C LEU A 23 -13.72 -15.48 16.62
N ARG A 24 -14.76 -14.83 16.09
CA ARG A 24 -15.69 -15.45 15.11
C ARG A 24 -15.02 -15.67 13.74
N LEU A 25 -14.20 -14.73 13.28
CA LEU A 25 -13.44 -14.85 12.04
C LEU A 25 -12.37 -15.94 12.12
N ARG A 26 -11.61 -16.01 13.24
CA ARG A 26 -10.58 -17.04 13.48
C ARG A 26 -11.14 -18.48 13.45
N ARG A 27 -12.42 -18.70 13.80
CA ARG A 27 -13.01 -20.04 13.84
C ARG A 27 -13.43 -20.61 12.49
N ARG A 28 -13.51 -19.78 11.41
CA ARG A 28 -14.07 -20.21 10.12
C ARG A 28 -13.09 -20.21 8.96
N GLY A 29 -11.88 -19.72 9.13
CA GLY A 29 -10.96 -19.48 8.02
C GLY A 29 -11.49 -18.44 7.01
N PRO A 30 -10.67 -17.99 6.04
CA PRO A 30 -11.12 -17.03 5.03
C PRO A 30 -12.19 -17.67 4.14
N LYS A 31 -13.27 -16.94 3.84
CA LYS A 31 -14.23 -17.35 2.84
C LYS A 31 -13.53 -17.49 1.50
N PRO A 32 -13.78 -18.56 0.73
CA PRO A 32 -13.18 -18.74 -0.58
C PRO A 32 -13.58 -17.61 -1.53
N LEU A 33 -12.67 -17.21 -2.40
CA LEU A 33 -12.99 -16.30 -3.49
C LEU A 33 -13.89 -17.01 -4.51
N PRO A 34 -14.85 -16.29 -5.14
CA PRO A 34 -15.56 -16.82 -6.29
C PRO A 34 -14.56 -17.19 -7.40
N GLN A 35 -14.53 -18.44 -7.82
CA GLN A 35 -13.69 -18.85 -8.95
C GLN A 35 -14.21 -18.23 -10.24
N GLN A 36 -13.41 -17.37 -10.88
CA GLN A 36 -13.76 -16.77 -12.16
C GLN A 36 -13.19 -17.56 -13.35
N ASN A 37 -12.03 -18.18 -13.17
CA ASN A 37 -11.36 -19.01 -14.17
C ASN A 37 -10.31 -19.91 -13.51
N ASN A 38 -9.64 -20.75 -14.29
CA ASN A 38 -8.56 -21.60 -13.80
C ASN A 38 -7.18 -20.89 -13.73
N CYS A 39 -7.12 -19.56 -13.86
CA CYS A 39 -5.88 -18.80 -13.81
C CYS A 39 -5.42 -18.59 -12.36
N VAL A 40 -4.17 -18.92 -12.06
CA VAL A 40 -3.57 -18.65 -10.74
C VAL A 40 -3.22 -17.17 -10.65
N TYR A 41 -3.75 -16.49 -9.63
CA TYR A 41 -3.53 -15.07 -9.43
C TYR A 41 -2.32 -14.79 -8.53
N LEU A 42 -1.25 -14.27 -9.10
CA LEU A 42 0.00 -13.89 -8.44
C LEU A 42 0.33 -12.40 -8.62
N ASP A 43 -0.68 -11.54 -8.71
CA ASP A 43 -0.50 -10.08 -8.91
C ASP A 43 -1.15 -9.22 -7.81
N TYR A 44 -1.11 -9.70 -6.56
CA TYR A 44 -1.67 -8.99 -5.40
C TYR A 44 -1.03 -7.62 -5.14
N ALA A 45 0.19 -7.38 -5.59
CA ALA A 45 0.84 -6.07 -5.51
C ALA A 45 0.21 -5.04 -6.48
N ALA A 46 -0.39 -5.48 -7.60
CA ALA A 46 -1.16 -4.61 -8.49
C ALA A 46 -2.54 -4.29 -7.89
N THR A 47 -3.27 -5.31 -7.47
CA THR A 47 -4.57 -5.16 -6.77
C THR A 47 -4.94 -6.44 -6.05
N CYS A 48 -5.59 -6.36 -4.89
CA CYS A 48 -6.19 -7.52 -4.25
C CYS A 48 -7.63 -7.76 -4.74
N PRO A 49 -8.08 -9.01 -4.82
CA PRO A 49 -9.51 -9.29 -4.86
C PRO A 49 -10.22 -8.65 -3.66
N ILE A 50 -11.46 -8.21 -3.85
CA ILE A 50 -12.30 -7.80 -2.72
C ILE A 50 -12.55 -9.06 -1.87
N TYR A 51 -12.27 -8.99 -0.56
CA TYR A 51 -12.57 -10.12 0.31
C TYR A 51 -14.08 -10.32 0.40
N PRO A 52 -14.58 -11.59 0.37
CA PRO A 52 -16.01 -11.84 0.41
C PRO A 52 -16.72 -11.18 1.60
N GLU A 53 -16.07 -11.16 2.77
CA GLU A 53 -16.57 -10.52 3.98
C GLU A 53 -16.70 -8.98 3.80
N VAL A 54 -15.79 -8.38 3.04
CA VAL A 54 -15.83 -6.95 2.68
C VAL A 54 -16.96 -6.69 1.71
N GLY A 55 -17.15 -7.55 0.70
CA GLY A 55 -18.28 -7.50 -0.23
C GLY A 55 -19.61 -7.57 0.51
N ASP A 56 -19.77 -8.52 1.44
CA ASP A 56 -20.97 -8.65 2.26
C ASP A 56 -21.26 -7.38 3.08
N ALA A 57 -20.21 -6.72 3.61
CA ALA A 57 -20.35 -5.48 4.37
C ALA A 57 -20.84 -4.29 3.51
N MET A 58 -20.52 -4.28 2.22
CA MET A 58 -20.92 -3.22 1.29
C MET A 58 -22.41 -3.32 0.90
N LEU A 59 -22.93 -4.55 0.75
CA LEU A 59 -24.26 -4.79 0.17
C LEU A 59 -25.40 -3.98 0.80
N PRO A 60 -25.52 -3.82 2.13
CA PRO A 60 -26.57 -3.01 2.73
C PRO A 60 -26.55 -1.55 2.27
N TYR A 61 -25.39 -1.00 1.99
CA TYR A 61 -25.23 0.40 1.59
C TYR A 61 -25.36 0.63 0.09
N LEU A 62 -25.41 -0.44 -0.70
CA LEU A 62 -25.76 -0.38 -2.12
C LEU A 62 -27.29 -0.42 -2.35
N TYR A 63 -28.06 -1.08 -1.46
CA TYR A 63 -29.47 -1.36 -1.70
C TYR A 63 -30.43 -0.80 -0.63
N SER A 64 -30.08 -0.88 0.65
CA SER A 64 -30.99 -0.61 1.75
C SER A 64 -30.70 0.73 2.46
N HIS A 65 -29.42 1.10 2.60
CA HIS A 65 -28.95 2.30 3.28
C HIS A 65 -28.27 3.26 2.28
N TRP A 66 -29.07 3.92 1.46
CA TRP A 66 -28.62 4.79 0.37
C TRP A 66 -28.66 6.29 0.70
N GLY A 67 -29.00 6.65 1.94
CA GLY A 67 -29.15 8.05 2.37
C GLY A 67 -27.83 8.82 2.36
N ASN A 68 -27.92 10.13 2.12
CA ASN A 68 -26.75 11.00 2.20
C ASN A 68 -26.29 11.13 3.67
N PRO A 69 -25.04 10.82 4.04
CA PRO A 69 -24.54 10.90 5.42
C PRO A 69 -24.67 12.29 6.05
N SER A 70 -24.64 13.35 5.24
CA SER A 70 -24.78 14.73 5.69
C SER A 70 -26.22 15.12 6.05
N SER A 71 -27.23 14.30 5.68
CA SER A 71 -28.62 14.57 5.97
C SER A 71 -28.97 14.23 7.42
N SER A 72 -29.78 15.10 8.07
CA SER A 72 -30.19 14.93 9.48
C SER A 72 -31.37 13.97 9.70
N HIS A 73 -32.04 13.54 8.62
CA HIS A 73 -33.20 12.63 8.71
C HIS A 73 -32.78 11.15 8.83
N ALA A 74 -33.77 10.28 9.07
CA ALA A 74 -33.58 8.85 9.36
C ALA A 74 -32.84 8.05 8.26
N TYR A 75 -32.88 8.46 7.00
CA TYR A 75 -32.10 7.80 5.93
C TYR A 75 -30.62 8.15 5.95
N GLY A 76 -30.24 9.35 6.43
CA GLY A 76 -28.83 9.75 6.51
C GLY A 76 -28.10 9.14 7.71
N ALA A 77 -28.80 8.94 8.83
CA ALA A 77 -28.18 8.46 10.07
C ALA A 77 -27.42 7.13 9.93
N PRO A 78 -27.98 6.04 9.35
CA PRO A 78 -27.26 4.79 9.20
C PRO A 78 -25.99 4.93 8.36
N CYS A 79 -26.00 5.78 7.34
CA CYS A 79 -24.85 6.04 6.49
C CYS A 79 -23.75 6.81 7.22
N ARG A 80 -24.12 7.84 7.97
CA ARG A 80 -23.20 8.62 8.82
C ARG A 80 -22.52 7.75 9.89
N ASP A 81 -23.31 6.90 10.56
CA ASP A 81 -22.80 6.01 11.60
C ASP A 81 -21.84 4.96 11.00
N ALA A 82 -22.13 4.47 9.79
CA ALA A 82 -21.28 3.57 9.07
C ALA A 82 -19.93 4.19 8.65
N VAL A 83 -19.96 5.44 8.14
CA VAL A 83 -18.74 6.20 7.82
C VAL A 83 -17.91 6.43 9.09
N THR A 84 -18.55 6.80 10.22
CA THR A 84 -17.87 6.97 11.50
C THR A 84 -17.22 5.68 11.98
N LYS A 85 -17.94 4.55 11.89
CA LYS A 85 -17.39 3.23 12.26
C LYS A 85 -16.21 2.86 11.39
N ALA A 86 -16.30 3.02 10.08
CA ALA A 86 -15.22 2.72 9.15
C ALA A 86 -13.97 3.58 9.42
N ARG A 87 -14.17 4.87 9.75
CA ARG A 87 -13.09 5.77 10.15
C ARG A 87 -12.38 5.29 11.41
N ASN A 88 -13.13 4.82 12.41
CA ASN A 88 -12.56 4.24 13.63
C ASN A 88 -11.72 3.00 13.32
N SER A 89 -12.21 2.10 12.45
CA SER A 89 -11.45 0.89 12.05
C SER A 89 -10.14 1.25 11.34
N VAL A 90 -10.18 2.22 10.41
CA VAL A 90 -8.99 2.68 9.68
C VAL A 90 -8.00 3.38 10.63
N ALA A 91 -8.48 4.23 11.54
CA ALA A 91 -7.63 4.88 12.54
C ALA A 91 -6.95 3.84 13.44
N THR A 92 -7.71 2.87 13.96
CA THR A 92 -7.18 1.78 14.77
C THR A 92 -6.12 0.96 14.02
N LEU A 93 -6.33 0.71 12.73
CA LEU A 93 -5.42 -0.06 11.86
C LEU A 93 -4.01 0.51 11.84
N ILE A 94 -3.86 1.83 11.87
CA ILE A 94 -2.58 2.53 11.79
C ILE A 94 -2.20 3.25 13.10
N HIS A 95 -2.90 2.96 14.20
CA HIS A 95 -2.69 3.57 15.53
C HIS A 95 -2.82 5.10 15.55
N ALA A 96 -3.76 5.65 14.75
CA ALA A 96 -4.08 7.07 14.65
C ALA A 96 -5.32 7.45 15.47
N ASP A 97 -5.52 8.76 15.66
CA ASP A 97 -6.81 9.32 16.10
C ASP A 97 -7.76 9.42 14.90
N THR A 98 -9.06 9.23 15.11
CA THR A 98 -10.07 9.29 14.05
C THR A 98 -10.13 10.64 13.33
N LYS A 99 -9.82 11.74 14.03
CA LYS A 99 -9.77 13.10 13.47
C LYS A 99 -8.61 13.32 12.48
N GLU A 100 -7.62 12.42 12.51
CA GLU A 100 -6.44 12.42 11.64
C GLU A 100 -6.68 11.65 10.32
N ILE A 101 -7.84 11.01 10.15
CA ILE A 101 -8.18 10.25 8.95
C ILE A 101 -9.10 11.08 8.05
N THR A 102 -8.73 11.20 6.78
CA THR A 102 -9.56 11.79 5.72
C THR A 102 -9.69 10.80 4.56
N PHE A 103 -10.93 10.46 4.18
CA PHE A 103 -11.17 9.55 3.07
C PHE A 103 -10.93 10.22 1.72
N CYS A 104 -10.31 9.47 0.81
CA CYS A 104 -9.99 9.87 -0.56
C CYS A 104 -10.52 8.82 -1.56
N SER A 105 -10.51 9.15 -2.84
CA SER A 105 -10.95 8.22 -3.89
C SER A 105 -9.88 7.19 -4.26
N CYS A 106 -8.60 7.53 -4.14
CA CYS A 106 -7.48 6.65 -4.51
C CYS A 106 -6.16 7.12 -3.88
N GLY A 107 -5.12 6.28 -3.97
CA GLY A 107 -3.79 6.64 -3.49
C GLY A 107 -3.22 7.87 -4.19
N SER A 108 -3.38 7.97 -5.52
CA SER A 108 -2.88 9.15 -6.26
C SER A 108 -3.50 10.46 -5.79
N GLU A 109 -4.78 10.46 -5.39
CA GLU A 109 -5.41 11.64 -4.77
C GLU A 109 -4.73 11.97 -3.44
N ALA A 110 -4.53 10.97 -2.57
CA ALA A 110 -3.94 11.16 -1.25
C ALA A 110 -2.48 11.63 -1.35
N ASP A 111 -1.66 11.00 -2.22
CA ASP A 111 -0.26 11.35 -2.46
C ASP A 111 -0.12 12.78 -3.00
N ASN A 112 -0.87 13.11 -4.05
CA ASN A 112 -0.84 14.44 -4.65
C ASN A 112 -1.30 15.50 -3.66
N TRP A 113 -2.28 15.17 -2.82
CA TRP A 113 -2.78 16.09 -1.79
C TRP A 113 -1.73 16.34 -0.70
N ALA A 114 -1.07 15.31 -0.20
CA ALA A 114 0.01 15.46 0.79
C ALA A 114 1.14 16.33 0.25
N ILE A 115 1.56 16.14 -1.02
CA ILE A 115 2.57 16.96 -1.69
C ILE A 115 2.10 18.41 -1.79
N ALA A 116 0.90 18.65 -2.36
CA ALA A 116 0.40 20.00 -2.58
C ALA A 116 0.17 20.77 -1.26
N ALA A 117 -0.31 20.08 -0.21
CA ALA A 117 -0.57 20.64 1.10
C ALA A 117 0.72 21.04 1.84
N SER A 118 1.85 20.44 1.49
CA SER A 118 3.14 20.69 2.13
C SER A 118 3.84 21.94 1.58
N LEU A 119 3.53 22.33 0.33
CA LEU A 119 4.19 23.48 -0.32
C LEU A 119 3.69 24.79 0.29
N ARG A 120 4.63 25.69 0.56
CA ARG A 120 4.38 27.04 1.12
C ARG A 120 5.27 28.04 0.38
N ASP A 121 4.92 29.31 0.42
CA ASP A 121 5.65 30.37 -0.29
C ASP A 121 7.14 30.43 0.07
N ASP A 122 7.49 30.10 1.33
CA ASP A 122 8.86 30.08 1.85
C ASP A 122 9.55 28.71 1.72
N ARG A 123 8.79 27.64 1.50
CA ARG A 123 9.28 26.26 1.41
C ARG A 123 8.72 25.55 0.20
N THR A 124 9.53 25.42 -0.85
CA THR A 124 9.14 24.84 -2.14
C THR A 124 10.00 23.66 -2.56
N HIS A 125 11.03 23.27 -1.78
CA HIS A 125 11.86 22.13 -2.11
C HIS A 125 11.25 20.83 -1.57
N VAL A 126 11.23 19.77 -2.42
CA VAL A 126 10.69 18.45 -2.12
C VAL A 126 11.79 17.39 -2.31
N VAL A 127 11.93 16.49 -1.35
CA VAL A 127 12.85 15.34 -1.44
C VAL A 127 12.03 14.07 -1.55
N VAL A 128 12.30 13.25 -2.58
CA VAL A 128 11.66 11.95 -2.82
C VAL A 128 12.67 10.85 -3.08
N SER A 129 12.31 9.58 -2.94
CA SER A 129 13.21 8.51 -3.40
C SER A 129 13.10 8.31 -4.91
N SER A 130 14.15 7.72 -5.51
CA SER A 130 14.17 7.37 -6.93
C SER A 130 13.26 6.18 -7.27
N ILE A 131 12.70 5.50 -6.28
CA ILE A 131 11.86 4.30 -6.42
C ILE A 131 10.40 4.53 -6.02
N GLU A 132 9.98 5.78 -5.88
CA GLU A 132 8.59 6.12 -5.58
C GLU A 132 7.62 5.66 -6.68
N HIS A 133 6.35 5.46 -6.28
CA HIS A 133 5.30 5.20 -7.25
C HIS A 133 5.09 6.39 -8.20
N PRO A 134 4.68 6.18 -9.47
CA PRO A 134 4.40 7.27 -10.41
C PRO A 134 3.44 8.35 -9.88
N ALA A 135 2.54 8.01 -8.94
CA ALA A 135 1.67 9.00 -8.28
C ALA A 135 2.46 10.10 -7.54
N ILE A 136 3.65 9.78 -7.03
CA ILE A 136 4.57 10.73 -6.41
C ILE A 136 5.47 11.36 -7.49
N LEU A 137 6.20 10.53 -8.26
CA LEU A 137 7.21 11.04 -9.21
C LEU A 137 6.60 11.96 -10.26
N ALA A 138 5.52 11.53 -10.93
CA ALA A 138 4.88 12.37 -11.94
C ALA A 138 4.24 13.64 -11.33
N CYS A 139 3.77 13.58 -10.09
CA CYS A 139 3.24 14.75 -9.40
C CYS A 139 4.34 15.79 -9.13
N VAL A 140 5.47 15.37 -8.55
CA VAL A 140 6.55 16.32 -8.25
C VAL A 140 7.22 16.85 -9.53
N ASP A 141 7.39 16.00 -10.57
CA ASP A 141 7.93 16.42 -11.86
C ASP A 141 7.01 17.47 -12.52
N ALA A 142 5.69 17.27 -12.51
CA ALA A 142 4.74 18.24 -13.04
C ALA A 142 4.73 19.57 -12.25
N LEU A 143 4.89 19.52 -10.94
CA LEU A 143 4.97 20.71 -10.11
C LEU A 143 6.29 21.46 -10.32
N GLU A 144 7.39 20.76 -10.55
CA GLU A 144 8.70 21.34 -10.90
C GLU A 144 8.64 22.02 -12.26
N GLU A 145 8.07 21.38 -13.31
CA GLU A 145 7.84 21.95 -14.63
C GLU A 145 6.98 23.23 -14.58
N GLN A 146 6.04 23.30 -13.64
CA GLN A 146 5.21 24.49 -13.39
C GLN A 146 5.94 25.57 -12.58
N GLY A 147 7.17 25.35 -12.15
CA GLY A 147 7.93 26.26 -11.28
C GLY A 147 7.39 26.39 -9.87
N ARG A 148 6.58 25.42 -9.41
CA ARG A 148 5.94 25.42 -8.08
C ARG A 148 6.79 24.79 -7.00
N CYS A 149 7.74 23.94 -7.36
CA CYS A 149 8.70 23.35 -6.44
C CYS A 149 10.03 23.06 -7.14
N GLU A 150 11.03 22.75 -6.34
CA GLU A 150 12.29 22.13 -6.77
C GLU A 150 12.34 20.71 -6.20
N VAL A 151 12.91 19.75 -6.94
CA VAL A 151 12.89 18.35 -6.55
C VAL A 151 14.29 17.77 -6.40
N THR A 152 14.56 17.08 -5.31
CA THR A 152 15.74 16.23 -5.15
C THR A 152 15.32 14.77 -5.04
N LYS A 153 15.79 13.91 -5.96
CA LYS A 153 15.55 12.46 -5.93
C LYS A 153 16.76 11.78 -5.29
N VAL A 154 16.55 11.14 -4.12
CA VAL A 154 17.59 10.36 -3.44
C VAL A 154 17.63 8.92 -3.95
N GLY A 155 18.84 8.38 -4.08
CA GLY A 155 19.05 7.00 -4.52
C GLY A 155 18.74 5.97 -3.42
N VAL A 156 18.86 4.71 -3.81
CA VAL A 156 18.72 3.55 -2.93
C VAL A 156 19.93 2.62 -3.06
N ASP A 157 20.13 1.74 -2.10
CA ASP A 157 21.12 0.68 -2.18
C ASP A 157 20.65 -0.50 -3.06
N LYS A 158 21.44 -1.56 -3.15
CA LYS A 158 21.14 -2.78 -3.93
C LYS A 158 19.92 -3.55 -3.39
N CYS A 159 19.53 -3.33 -2.14
CA CYS A 159 18.31 -3.88 -1.55
C CYS A 159 17.08 -3.01 -1.83
N GLY A 160 17.26 -1.82 -2.40
CA GLY A 160 16.20 -0.85 -2.59
C GLY A 160 15.89 -0.06 -1.32
N ILE A 161 16.84 0.05 -0.39
CA ILE A 161 16.71 0.77 0.87
C ILE A 161 17.33 2.17 0.73
N VAL A 162 16.58 3.18 1.18
CA VAL A 162 17.04 4.58 1.25
C VAL A 162 17.91 4.76 2.47
N ASP A 163 19.09 5.38 2.30
CA ASP A 163 19.93 5.79 3.43
C ASP A 163 19.36 7.04 4.11
N PRO A 164 19.01 6.98 5.41
CA PRO A 164 18.57 8.15 6.17
C PRO A 164 19.58 9.32 6.13
N ALA A 165 20.89 9.04 6.08
CA ALA A 165 21.91 10.08 5.99
C ALA A 165 21.89 10.81 4.65
N ALA A 166 21.64 10.09 3.54
CA ALA A 166 21.48 10.69 2.22
C ALA A 166 20.23 11.59 2.15
N VAL A 167 19.12 11.21 2.79
CA VAL A 167 17.94 12.07 2.90
C VAL A 167 18.24 13.33 3.70
N ALA A 168 18.89 13.20 4.86
CA ALA A 168 19.29 14.34 5.69
C ALA A 168 20.21 15.33 4.94
N ALA A 169 21.17 14.81 4.16
CA ALA A 169 22.06 15.61 3.34
C ALA A 169 21.35 16.36 2.19
N ALA A 170 20.20 15.85 1.73
CA ALA A 170 19.39 16.49 0.69
C ALA A 170 18.52 17.64 1.24
N ILE A 171 18.35 17.76 2.56
CA ILE A 171 17.55 18.82 3.18
C ILE A 171 18.22 20.19 2.97
N ARG A 172 17.43 21.15 2.55
CA ARG A 172 17.80 22.57 2.47
C ARG A 172 17.09 23.31 3.61
N PRO A 173 17.75 23.60 4.74
CA PRO A 173 17.12 24.24 5.90
C PRO A 173 16.38 25.52 5.51
N GLY A 174 15.14 25.66 5.99
CA GLY A 174 14.26 26.80 5.67
C GLY A 174 13.69 26.79 4.24
N LYS A 175 14.03 25.81 3.38
CA LYS A 175 13.54 25.69 2.00
C LYS A 175 12.82 24.37 1.72
N THR A 176 13.26 23.28 2.35
CA THR A 176 12.58 21.99 2.17
C THR A 176 11.21 22.02 2.83
N ALA A 177 10.17 21.75 2.04
CA ALA A 177 8.79 21.64 2.48
C ALA A 177 8.46 20.23 2.94
N LEU A 178 8.87 19.24 2.13
CA LEU A 178 8.45 17.84 2.25
C LEU A 178 9.60 16.87 1.95
N VAL A 179 9.64 15.80 2.73
CA VAL A 179 10.29 14.53 2.39
C VAL A 179 9.20 13.50 2.18
N SER A 180 9.13 12.85 1.00
CA SER A 180 8.16 11.80 0.71
C SER A 180 8.90 10.53 0.31
N ILE A 181 8.86 9.52 1.20
CA ILE A 181 9.51 8.22 1.00
C ILE A 181 8.47 7.13 1.24
N MET A 182 8.24 6.27 0.24
CA MET A 182 7.30 5.16 0.38
C MET A 182 7.69 4.25 1.55
N LEU A 183 6.70 3.69 2.26
CA LEU A 183 6.99 2.77 3.37
C LEU A 183 7.45 1.40 2.85
N ALA A 184 6.90 0.94 1.71
CA ALA A 184 7.33 -0.31 1.11
C ALA A 184 7.22 -0.26 -0.42
N ASN A 185 8.23 -0.83 -1.11
CA ASN A 185 8.27 -0.82 -2.56
C ASN A 185 7.43 -1.95 -3.17
N ASN A 186 6.67 -1.63 -4.21
CA ASN A 186 5.75 -2.54 -4.88
C ASN A 186 6.39 -3.53 -5.86
N GLU A 187 7.67 -3.39 -6.20
CA GLU A 187 8.38 -4.24 -7.16
C GLU A 187 9.36 -5.18 -6.49
N VAL A 188 10.26 -4.67 -5.65
CA VAL A 188 11.29 -5.46 -4.96
C VAL A 188 10.92 -5.80 -3.52
N GLY A 189 9.81 -5.25 -3.01
CA GLY A 189 9.30 -5.56 -1.68
C GLY A 189 10.11 -4.93 -0.53
N ALA A 190 11.01 -3.99 -0.81
CA ALA A 190 11.84 -3.33 0.20
C ALA A 190 10.99 -2.48 1.17
N VAL A 191 11.12 -2.69 2.48
CA VAL A 191 10.51 -1.89 3.54
C VAL A 191 11.51 -0.84 4.02
N GLN A 192 11.13 0.43 3.96
CA GLN A 192 12.01 1.56 4.23
C GLN A 192 12.11 1.87 5.72
N PRO A 193 13.26 2.34 6.23
CA PRO A 193 13.47 2.73 7.62
C PRO A 193 12.88 4.13 7.91
N VAL A 194 11.55 4.31 7.68
CA VAL A 194 10.89 5.62 7.69
C VAL A 194 11.07 6.35 9.03
N SER A 195 10.97 5.66 10.18
CA SER A 195 11.19 6.31 11.49
C SER A 195 12.57 6.91 11.61
N ARG A 196 13.63 6.21 11.15
CA ARG A 196 15.01 6.72 11.15
C ARG A 196 15.18 7.88 10.16
N ILE A 197 14.49 7.83 9.03
CA ILE A 197 14.46 8.95 8.07
C ILE A 197 13.83 10.18 8.73
N VAL A 198 12.68 10.02 9.40
CA VAL A 198 12.03 11.13 10.14
C VAL A 198 12.96 11.72 11.18
N GLU A 199 13.61 10.90 12.01
CA GLU A 199 14.58 11.35 13.02
C GLU A 199 15.70 12.17 12.37
N SER A 200 16.29 11.66 11.28
CA SER A 200 17.38 12.34 10.57
C SER A 200 16.92 13.67 9.94
N VAL A 201 15.74 13.71 9.34
CA VAL A 201 15.14 14.91 8.74
C VAL A 201 14.87 15.98 9.80
N LYS A 202 14.18 15.59 10.88
CA LYS A 202 13.80 16.53 11.96
C LYS A 202 15.01 17.05 12.74
N ALA A 203 16.11 16.31 12.79
CA ALA A 203 17.38 16.76 13.37
C ALA A 203 18.03 17.88 12.55
N VAL A 204 17.87 17.90 11.21
CA VAL A 204 18.37 18.96 10.33
C VAL A 204 17.44 20.17 10.32
N ASP A 205 16.13 19.95 10.16
CA ASP A 205 15.11 21.00 10.14
C ASP A 205 13.76 20.44 10.60
N ALA A 206 13.36 20.77 11.82
CA ALA A 206 12.10 20.34 12.43
C ALA A 206 10.85 20.81 11.66
N GLY A 207 10.96 21.86 10.84
CA GLY A 207 9.86 22.41 10.04
C GLY A 207 9.59 21.67 8.73
N VAL A 208 10.43 20.71 8.35
CA VAL A 208 10.21 19.84 7.18
C VAL A 208 9.12 18.82 7.50
N LEU A 209 8.11 18.72 6.64
CA LEU A 209 7.06 17.69 6.75
C LEU A 209 7.54 16.36 6.16
N VAL A 210 7.06 15.25 6.71
CA VAL A 210 7.38 13.92 6.20
C VAL A 210 6.10 13.16 5.82
N HIS A 211 6.05 12.71 4.58
CA HIS A 211 5.00 11.85 4.02
C HIS A 211 5.54 10.45 3.74
N THR A 212 4.70 9.46 3.89
CA THR A 212 4.98 8.09 3.43
C THR A 212 3.80 7.50 2.67
N ASP A 213 4.06 7.02 1.44
CA ASP A 213 3.11 6.16 0.73
C ASP A 213 3.18 4.74 1.32
N ALA A 214 2.16 4.38 2.09
CA ALA A 214 2.02 3.08 2.73
C ALA A 214 1.10 2.12 1.98
N ALA A 215 0.78 2.37 0.70
CA ALA A 215 -0.11 1.54 -0.09
C ALA A 215 0.30 0.06 -0.13
N GLN A 216 1.59 -0.23 -0.14
CA GLN A 216 2.08 -1.61 -0.13
C GLN A 216 2.31 -2.16 1.28
N ALA A 217 2.36 -1.33 2.31
CA ALA A 217 2.63 -1.74 3.69
C ALA A 217 1.35 -2.10 4.45
N VAL A 218 0.34 -1.21 4.40
CA VAL A 218 -0.94 -1.42 5.09
C VAL A 218 -1.60 -2.71 4.60
N GLY A 219 -2.03 -3.54 5.55
CA GLY A 219 -2.63 -4.85 5.27
C GLY A 219 -1.62 -5.94 4.87
N LYS A 220 -0.31 -5.73 5.14
CA LYS A 220 0.76 -6.71 4.89
C LYS A 220 1.79 -6.75 6.01
N ILE A 221 2.10 -5.62 6.60
CA ILE A 221 2.93 -5.46 7.80
C ILE A 221 2.23 -4.54 8.81
N ASP A 222 2.68 -4.55 10.04
CA ASP A 222 2.21 -3.60 11.06
C ASP A 222 2.63 -2.17 10.70
N VAL A 223 1.69 -1.22 10.77
CA VAL A 223 1.92 0.19 10.46
C VAL A 223 1.41 1.04 11.61
N ASP A 224 2.35 1.65 12.33
CA ASP A 224 2.06 2.45 13.52
C ASP A 224 2.58 3.89 13.31
N VAL A 225 1.66 4.84 13.07
CA VAL A 225 2.02 6.24 12.81
C VAL A 225 2.66 6.92 14.00
N SER A 226 2.44 6.41 15.23
CA SER A 226 3.08 6.93 16.43
C SER A 226 4.57 6.58 16.47
N LYS A 227 4.94 5.38 15.97
CA LYS A 227 6.34 4.92 15.85
C LYS A 227 7.03 5.47 14.61
N LEU A 228 6.31 5.54 13.48
CA LEU A 228 6.85 6.13 12.25
C LEU A 228 7.09 7.63 12.39
N ASN A 229 6.29 8.30 13.21
CA ASN A 229 6.35 9.74 13.48
C ASN A 229 6.24 10.62 12.22
N VAL A 230 5.57 10.14 11.19
CA VAL A 230 5.30 10.88 9.95
C VAL A 230 4.21 11.93 10.14
N ASP A 231 4.20 12.94 9.28
CA ASP A 231 3.19 14.00 9.26
C ASP A 231 1.99 13.62 8.38
N TYR A 232 2.23 12.86 7.29
CA TYR A 232 1.21 12.32 6.40
C TYR A 232 1.49 10.85 6.07
N LEU A 233 0.42 10.08 5.86
CA LEU A 233 0.51 8.69 5.39
C LEU A 233 -0.66 8.39 4.44
N THR A 234 -0.34 7.86 3.25
CA THR A 234 -1.32 7.36 2.29
C THR A 234 -1.58 5.88 2.51
N LEU A 235 -2.86 5.47 2.60
CA LEU A 235 -3.27 4.06 2.57
C LEU A 235 -4.32 3.82 1.48
N VAL A 236 -4.29 2.64 0.84
CA VAL A 236 -5.04 2.37 -0.38
C VAL A 236 -5.82 1.06 -0.28
N GLY A 237 -7.15 1.16 -0.34
CA GLY A 237 -8.07 0.04 -0.05
C GLY A 237 -7.86 -1.20 -0.91
N HIS A 238 -7.73 -1.05 -2.24
CA HIS A 238 -7.60 -2.18 -3.15
C HIS A 238 -6.28 -2.95 -3.05
N LYS A 239 -5.37 -2.51 -2.20
CA LYS A 239 -4.11 -3.20 -1.92
C LYS A 239 -4.22 -4.22 -0.78
N PHE A 240 -5.33 -4.19 -0.01
CA PHE A 240 -5.54 -5.12 1.13
C PHE A 240 -6.99 -5.62 1.28
N GLY A 241 -7.68 -5.82 0.15
CA GLY A 241 -8.97 -6.53 0.12
C GLY A 241 -10.21 -5.65 0.11
N ALA A 242 -10.08 -4.32 0.07
CA ALA A 242 -11.17 -3.40 -0.22
C ALA A 242 -11.30 -3.12 -1.73
N PRO A 243 -12.38 -2.48 -2.21
CA PRO A 243 -12.54 -2.15 -3.61
C PRO A 243 -11.58 -1.03 -4.07
N LYS A 244 -11.46 -0.90 -5.39
CA LYS A 244 -10.93 0.30 -6.03
C LYS A 244 -11.88 1.47 -5.76
N GLY A 245 -11.38 2.70 -5.82
CA GLY A 245 -12.20 3.90 -5.60
C GLY A 245 -12.34 4.32 -4.14
N VAL A 246 -11.47 3.80 -3.25
CA VAL A 246 -11.36 4.25 -1.85
C VAL A 246 -9.92 4.16 -1.35
N ALA A 247 -9.50 5.22 -0.67
CA ALA A 247 -8.23 5.36 0.03
C ALA A 247 -8.44 6.25 1.27
N ALA A 248 -7.42 6.44 2.08
CA ALA A 248 -7.43 7.45 3.11
C ALA A 248 -6.05 8.11 3.22
N LEU A 249 -6.08 9.39 3.58
CA LEU A 249 -4.91 10.15 3.98
C LEU A 249 -4.95 10.34 5.50
N PHE A 250 -3.92 9.82 6.18
CA PHE A 250 -3.62 10.24 7.55
C PHE A 250 -2.88 11.58 7.49
N HIS A 251 -3.27 12.50 8.34
CA HIS A 251 -2.55 13.74 8.59
C HIS A 251 -2.50 13.97 10.10
N ARG A 252 -1.29 14.14 10.62
CA ARG A 252 -1.07 14.33 12.05
C ARG A 252 -1.80 15.58 12.55
N GLU A 253 -2.37 15.53 13.75
CA GLU A 253 -3.00 16.69 14.38
C GLU A 253 -2.04 17.89 14.42
N GLY A 254 -2.53 19.05 14.03
CA GLY A 254 -1.74 20.29 13.94
C GLY A 254 -0.96 20.46 12.64
N VAL A 255 -0.86 19.43 11.78
CA VAL A 255 -0.24 19.54 10.46
C VAL A 255 -1.26 20.13 9.48
N PRO A 256 -0.91 21.18 8.69
CA PRO A 256 -1.82 21.81 7.74
C PRO A 256 -2.28 20.81 6.65
N LEU A 257 -3.61 20.75 6.43
CA LEU A 257 -4.18 20.02 5.30
C LEU A 257 -5.24 20.91 4.61
N PRO A 258 -4.82 21.89 3.79
CA PRO A 258 -5.76 22.71 3.04
C PRO A 258 -6.53 21.85 2.03
N SER A 259 -7.78 22.25 1.75
CA SER A 259 -8.62 21.51 0.79
C SER A 259 -8.01 21.51 -0.60
N MET A 260 -7.97 20.32 -1.22
CA MET A 260 -7.60 20.16 -2.63
C MET A 260 -8.85 20.17 -3.52
N LEU A 261 -9.96 19.60 -3.04
CA LEU A 261 -11.27 19.61 -3.71
C LEU A 261 -12.22 20.51 -2.96
N TYR A 262 -12.74 21.54 -3.62
CA TYR A 262 -13.64 22.52 -3.04
C TYR A 262 -15.11 22.17 -3.31
N GLY A 263 -16.00 22.44 -2.34
CA GLY A 263 -17.44 22.18 -2.45
C GLY A 263 -18.14 22.17 -1.10
N GLY A 264 -18.93 21.12 -0.82
CA GLY A 264 -19.61 20.93 0.46
C GLY A 264 -18.65 20.64 1.62
N GLY A 265 -19.18 20.65 2.84
CA GLY A 265 -18.38 20.51 4.08
C GLY A 265 -17.97 19.08 4.46
N GLN A 266 -17.98 18.12 3.53
CA GLN A 266 -17.61 16.72 3.79
C GLN A 266 -16.16 16.62 4.30
N GLU A 267 -15.87 15.54 5.00
CA GLU A 267 -14.55 15.29 5.62
C GLU A 267 -14.08 16.50 6.48
N ASN A 268 -14.98 17.07 7.26
CA ASN A 268 -14.72 18.26 8.09
C ASN A 268 -14.24 19.49 7.28
N GLY A 269 -14.77 19.67 6.06
CA GLY A 269 -14.41 20.77 5.16
C GLY A 269 -13.10 20.55 4.39
N ARG A 270 -12.44 19.40 4.55
CA ARG A 270 -11.14 19.11 3.93
C ARG A 270 -11.28 18.53 2.52
N ARG A 271 -12.29 17.69 2.32
CA ARG A 271 -12.48 17.00 1.04
C ARG A 271 -13.95 16.98 0.66
N ALA A 272 -14.32 17.82 -0.29
CA ALA A 272 -15.67 17.94 -0.79
C ALA A 272 -16.09 16.72 -1.63
N GLY A 273 -17.41 16.54 -1.77
CA GLY A 273 -18.04 15.45 -2.50
C GLY A 273 -18.73 14.47 -1.56
N THR A 274 -19.96 14.08 -1.94
CA THR A 274 -20.75 13.12 -1.16
C THR A 274 -19.95 11.83 -0.94
N GLU A 275 -19.90 11.37 0.30
CA GLU A 275 -19.11 10.22 0.71
C GLU A 275 -19.58 8.93 0.03
N ALA A 276 -18.66 8.20 -0.56
CA ALA A 276 -18.91 6.90 -1.17
C ALA A 276 -19.09 5.82 -0.07
N VAL A 277 -20.23 5.88 0.64
CA VAL A 277 -20.50 5.08 1.84
C VAL A 277 -20.18 3.59 1.66
N PRO A 278 -20.62 2.90 0.58
CA PRO A 278 -20.29 1.48 0.40
C PRO A 278 -18.77 1.22 0.38
N ASN A 279 -18.01 2.08 -0.31
CA ASN A 279 -16.57 1.92 -0.44
C ASN A 279 -15.85 2.22 0.87
N ILE A 280 -16.30 3.24 1.62
CA ILE A 280 -15.76 3.60 2.94
C ILE A 280 -16.01 2.47 3.94
N VAL A 281 -17.22 1.90 3.95
CA VAL A 281 -17.56 0.72 4.77
C VAL A 281 -16.67 -0.48 4.42
N ALA A 282 -16.43 -0.70 3.14
CA ALA A 282 -15.54 -1.75 2.66
C ALA A 282 -14.10 -1.56 3.15
N LEU A 283 -13.59 -0.32 3.14
CA LEU A 283 -12.26 0.00 3.65
C LEU A 283 -12.17 -0.30 5.15
N GLY A 284 -13.20 0.10 5.94
CA GLY A 284 -13.28 -0.22 7.35
C GLY A 284 -13.35 -1.73 7.63
N ALA A 285 -14.14 -2.48 6.84
CA ALA A 285 -14.23 -3.93 6.96
C ALA A 285 -12.91 -4.65 6.63
N ALA A 286 -12.16 -4.18 5.62
CA ALA A 286 -10.82 -4.69 5.32
C ALA A 286 -9.83 -4.39 6.46
N ALA A 287 -9.93 -3.21 7.07
CA ALA A 287 -9.15 -2.85 8.26
C ALA A 287 -9.46 -3.79 9.44
N ASP A 288 -10.73 -4.07 9.72
CA ASP A 288 -11.16 -5.00 10.77
C ASP A 288 -10.61 -6.43 10.56
N ILE A 289 -10.56 -6.91 9.31
CA ILE A 289 -9.97 -8.21 8.96
C ILE A 289 -8.48 -8.22 9.28
N TRP A 290 -7.75 -7.18 8.88
CA TRP A 290 -6.33 -7.11 9.18
C TRP A 290 -6.05 -7.03 10.68
N LEU A 291 -6.80 -6.23 11.42
CA LEU A 291 -6.70 -6.16 12.88
C LEU A 291 -6.91 -7.53 13.56
N ALA A 292 -7.81 -8.34 13.00
CA ALA A 292 -8.12 -9.68 13.53
C ALA A 292 -7.13 -10.76 13.11
N GLU A 293 -6.64 -10.72 11.86
CA GLU A 293 -5.94 -11.83 11.21
C GLU A 293 -4.55 -11.45 10.67
N GLY A 294 -4.10 -10.19 10.78
CA GLY A 294 -2.95 -9.65 10.08
C GLY A 294 -1.67 -10.47 10.24
N ALA A 295 -1.34 -10.89 11.46
CA ALA A 295 -0.18 -11.75 11.69
C ALA A 295 -0.27 -13.10 10.96
N ALA A 296 -1.47 -13.69 10.90
CA ALA A 296 -1.70 -14.95 10.19
C ALA A 296 -1.63 -14.75 8.67
N ILE A 297 -2.18 -13.65 8.15
CA ILE A 297 -2.12 -13.28 6.73
C ILE A 297 -0.67 -13.05 6.30
N ALA A 298 0.11 -12.33 7.10
CA ALA A 298 1.53 -12.08 6.82
C ALA A 298 2.35 -13.38 6.81
N ALA A 299 2.19 -14.22 7.83
CA ALA A 299 2.86 -15.52 7.93
C ALA A 299 2.48 -16.46 6.77
N HIS A 300 1.19 -16.52 6.41
CA HIS A 300 0.70 -17.28 5.27
C HIS A 300 1.33 -16.77 3.96
N SER A 301 1.32 -15.46 3.74
CA SER A 301 1.90 -14.86 2.53
C SER A 301 3.40 -15.13 2.42
N SER A 302 4.16 -15.02 3.52
CA SER A 302 5.59 -15.38 3.54
C SER A 302 5.80 -16.84 3.16
N LYS A 303 5.03 -17.76 3.74
CA LYS A 303 5.10 -19.19 3.41
C LYS A 303 4.84 -19.44 1.92
N GLN A 304 3.79 -18.84 1.36
CA GLN A 304 3.44 -19.04 -0.05
C GLN A 304 4.50 -18.46 -1.00
N ARG A 305 5.01 -17.25 -0.69
CA ARG A 305 6.12 -16.61 -1.42
C ARG A 305 7.38 -17.48 -1.42
N ASP A 306 7.78 -17.96 -0.24
CA ASP A 306 9.01 -18.73 -0.09
C ASP A 306 8.88 -20.11 -0.72
N SER A 307 7.70 -20.74 -0.63
CA SER A 307 7.40 -22.00 -1.34
C SER A 307 7.47 -21.83 -2.86
N LEU A 308 6.95 -20.72 -3.40
CA LEU A 308 7.03 -20.41 -4.83
C LEU A 308 8.49 -20.21 -5.27
N ARG A 309 9.25 -19.42 -4.49
CA ARG A 309 10.68 -19.21 -4.73
C ARG A 309 11.43 -20.53 -4.79
N ALA A 310 11.30 -21.37 -3.76
CA ALA A 310 11.99 -22.65 -3.67
C ALA A 310 11.66 -23.58 -4.87
N ALA A 311 10.37 -23.66 -5.25
CA ALA A 311 9.93 -24.48 -6.38
C ALA A 311 10.47 -24.00 -7.73
N LEU A 312 10.64 -22.68 -7.91
CA LEU A 312 11.24 -22.10 -9.12
C LEU A 312 12.77 -22.31 -9.15
N GLU A 313 13.47 -22.05 -8.03
CA GLU A 313 14.92 -22.22 -7.91
C GLU A 313 15.35 -23.69 -8.11
N GLU A 314 14.62 -24.65 -7.53
CA GLU A 314 14.87 -26.09 -7.66
C GLU A 314 14.82 -26.56 -9.13
N ARG A 315 13.83 -26.08 -9.89
CA ARG A 315 13.57 -26.56 -11.25
C ARG A 315 14.33 -25.83 -12.35
N LEU A 316 14.61 -24.53 -12.15
CA LEU A 316 15.34 -23.71 -13.13
C LEU A 316 16.85 -23.75 -12.92
N GLY A 317 17.29 -24.17 -11.73
CA GLY A 317 18.68 -24.14 -11.31
C GLY A 317 19.09 -22.78 -10.73
N ALA A 318 19.73 -22.80 -9.56
CA ALA A 318 20.09 -21.58 -8.81
C ALA A 318 21.00 -20.63 -9.59
N SER A 319 21.85 -21.14 -10.50
CA SER A 319 22.76 -20.31 -11.32
C SER A 319 22.04 -19.46 -12.37
N ARG A 320 20.81 -19.81 -12.74
CA ARG A 320 19.97 -19.06 -13.67
C ARG A 320 19.04 -18.07 -12.99
N CYS A 321 18.87 -18.17 -11.67
CA CYS A 321 17.91 -17.41 -10.91
C CYS A 321 18.59 -16.36 -10.03
N ALA A 322 17.92 -15.22 -9.86
CA ALA A 322 18.27 -14.24 -8.87
C ALA A 322 16.99 -13.66 -8.24
N VAL A 323 17.09 -13.26 -6.99
CA VAL A 323 16.01 -12.53 -6.31
C VAL A 323 16.48 -11.10 -6.07
N ASN A 324 15.69 -10.12 -6.52
CA ASN A 324 16.01 -8.72 -6.34
C ASN A 324 15.51 -8.21 -4.98
N GLY A 325 16.13 -7.14 -4.49
CA GLY A 325 15.74 -6.48 -3.25
C GLY A 325 16.22 -7.22 -1.99
N PRO A 326 15.63 -6.93 -0.82
CA PRO A 326 16.13 -7.42 0.47
C PRO A 326 16.16 -8.95 0.56
N LEU A 327 15.16 -9.63 0.00
CA LEU A 327 15.09 -11.11 -0.01
C LEU A 327 16.28 -11.74 -0.73
N GLY A 328 16.80 -11.10 -1.77
CA GLY A 328 18.00 -11.57 -2.49
C GLY A 328 19.27 -11.47 -1.65
N ALA A 329 19.31 -10.51 -0.73
CA ALA A 329 20.38 -10.34 0.25
C ALA A 329 20.19 -11.18 1.54
N GLY A 330 19.10 -11.96 1.64
CA GLY A 330 18.76 -12.74 2.83
C GLY A 330 18.10 -11.93 3.96
N ASP A 331 17.76 -10.66 3.71
CA ASP A 331 17.08 -9.80 4.67
C ASP A 331 15.56 -9.99 4.57
N THR A 332 15.01 -10.79 5.49
CA THR A 332 13.57 -11.04 5.59
C THR A 332 12.84 -10.01 6.47
N VAL A 333 13.56 -9.21 7.25
CA VAL A 333 13.00 -8.21 8.15
C VAL A 333 12.55 -6.98 7.36
N ASN A 334 13.39 -6.52 6.43
CA ASN A 334 13.09 -5.36 5.58
C ASN A 334 12.43 -5.76 4.25
N ALA A 335 11.75 -6.91 4.21
CA ALA A 335 11.05 -7.42 3.03
C ALA A 335 9.55 -7.61 3.29
N LEU A 336 8.72 -7.16 2.34
CA LEU A 336 7.29 -7.46 2.35
C LEU A 336 7.04 -8.98 2.34
N PRO A 337 6.05 -9.49 3.09
CA PRO A 337 5.78 -10.93 3.18
C PRO A 337 5.25 -11.54 1.88
N ASN A 338 4.72 -10.73 0.98
CA ASN A 338 3.92 -11.18 -0.15
C ASN A 338 4.55 -10.91 -1.53
N VAL A 339 5.68 -10.22 -1.63
CA VAL A 339 6.30 -9.85 -2.92
C VAL A 339 7.56 -10.67 -3.16
N LEU A 340 7.67 -11.26 -4.34
CA LEU A 340 8.86 -11.93 -4.86
C LEU A 340 9.24 -11.28 -6.20
N SER A 341 10.37 -10.58 -6.23
CA SER A 341 10.98 -10.06 -7.45
C SER A 341 12.00 -11.09 -7.96
N PHE A 342 11.56 -11.95 -8.88
CA PHE A 342 12.30 -13.14 -9.31
C PHE A 342 12.83 -12.96 -10.73
N ALA A 343 14.13 -12.93 -10.89
CA ALA A 343 14.82 -12.78 -12.17
C ALA A 343 15.30 -14.13 -12.69
N VAL A 344 15.15 -14.36 -13.99
CA VAL A 344 15.66 -15.54 -14.68
C VAL A 344 16.54 -15.11 -15.85
N ARG A 345 17.79 -15.55 -15.84
CA ARG A 345 18.76 -15.28 -16.91
C ARG A 345 18.36 -15.95 -18.20
N GLY A 346 18.53 -15.25 -19.32
CA GLY A 346 18.24 -15.77 -20.65
C GLY A 346 16.75 -15.87 -21.00
N CYS A 347 15.86 -15.16 -20.27
CA CYS A 347 14.46 -15.05 -20.67
C CYS A 347 13.96 -13.60 -20.70
N VAL A 348 12.83 -13.39 -21.35
CA VAL A 348 12.09 -12.11 -21.38
C VAL A 348 10.79 -12.32 -20.62
N ALA A 349 10.70 -11.73 -19.42
CA ALA A 349 9.57 -11.95 -18.50
C ALA A 349 8.19 -11.64 -19.12
N SER A 350 8.08 -10.56 -19.91
CA SER A 350 6.83 -10.22 -20.61
C SER A 350 6.43 -11.27 -21.66
N SER A 351 7.39 -11.89 -22.35
CA SER A 351 7.13 -12.98 -23.30
C SER A 351 6.67 -14.25 -22.56
N VAL A 352 7.32 -14.59 -21.45
CA VAL A 352 6.90 -15.70 -20.58
C VAL A 352 5.45 -15.50 -20.12
N LEU A 353 5.12 -14.34 -19.57
CA LEU A 353 3.75 -14.05 -19.09
C LEU A 353 2.72 -14.04 -20.24
N SER A 354 3.09 -13.58 -21.42
CA SER A 354 2.20 -13.62 -22.59
C SER A 354 1.81 -15.05 -22.99
N LYS A 355 2.76 -16.02 -22.91
CA LYS A 355 2.49 -17.43 -23.21
C LYS A 355 1.53 -18.07 -22.21
N VAL A 356 1.56 -17.63 -20.94
CA VAL A 356 0.79 -18.24 -19.85
C VAL A 356 -0.33 -17.35 -19.31
N LYS A 357 -0.73 -16.33 -20.03
CA LYS A 357 -1.68 -15.28 -19.58
C LYS A 357 -3.03 -15.82 -19.08
N ASP A 358 -3.44 -17.00 -19.56
CA ASP A 358 -4.70 -17.66 -19.19
C ASP A 358 -4.50 -18.69 -18.06
N GLU A 359 -3.26 -18.96 -17.65
CA GLU A 359 -2.91 -19.94 -16.62
C GLU A 359 -2.33 -19.27 -15.35
N VAL A 360 -1.53 -18.19 -15.51
CA VAL A 360 -0.91 -17.45 -14.41
C VAL A 360 -0.98 -15.94 -14.69
N ALA A 361 -1.57 -15.20 -13.78
CA ALA A 361 -1.62 -13.74 -13.80
C ALA A 361 -0.53 -13.17 -12.87
N ALA A 362 0.47 -12.50 -13.43
CA ALA A 362 1.57 -11.84 -12.72
C ALA A 362 2.05 -10.62 -13.51
N SER A 363 2.99 -9.86 -12.96
CA SER A 363 3.56 -8.68 -13.62
C SER A 363 5.02 -8.91 -14.05
N ALA A 364 5.41 -8.37 -15.19
CA ALA A 364 6.82 -8.23 -15.59
C ALA A 364 7.33 -6.87 -15.15
N SER A 365 8.56 -6.80 -14.64
CA SER A 365 9.21 -5.53 -14.30
C SER A 365 9.86 -4.84 -15.50
N ALA A 366 9.65 -5.37 -16.71
CA ALA A 366 10.03 -4.74 -17.97
C ALA A 366 8.79 -4.73 -18.89
N ALA A 367 8.38 -3.54 -19.35
CA ALA A 367 7.29 -3.40 -20.31
C ALA A 367 7.83 -3.46 -21.74
N CYS A 368 7.26 -4.34 -22.58
CA CYS A 368 7.50 -4.31 -24.02
C CYS A 368 6.55 -3.28 -24.67
N HIS A 369 6.99 -2.04 -24.85
CA HIS A 369 6.36 -1.11 -25.77
C HIS A 369 7.27 -0.98 -26.99
N SER A 370 6.74 -1.28 -28.19
CA SER A 370 7.42 -1.05 -29.49
C SER A 370 8.85 -1.61 -29.66
N GLY A 371 9.07 -2.90 -29.29
CA GLY A 371 10.31 -3.61 -29.67
C GLY A 371 11.55 -3.38 -28.79
N THR A 372 11.52 -2.46 -27.83
CA THR A 372 12.56 -2.28 -26.81
C THR A 372 11.98 -2.54 -25.43
N ALA A 373 12.53 -3.52 -24.70
CA ALA A 373 12.14 -3.80 -23.32
C ALA A 373 12.60 -2.64 -22.42
N ALA A 374 11.67 -1.75 -22.05
CA ALA A 374 11.96 -0.70 -21.08
C ALA A 374 12.03 -1.33 -19.68
N VAL A 375 13.25 -1.44 -19.13
CA VAL A 375 13.47 -1.91 -17.76
C VAL A 375 12.88 -0.93 -16.75
N SER A 376 12.22 -1.42 -15.71
CA SER A 376 11.69 -0.66 -14.60
C SER A 376 12.73 0.32 -14.01
N ALA A 377 12.29 1.54 -13.68
CA ALA A 377 13.12 2.53 -13.00
C ALA A 377 13.60 2.01 -11.62
N VAL A 378 12.80 1.21 -10.93
CA VAL A 378 13.16 0.59 -9.65
C VAL A 378 14.32 -0.38 -9.83
N LEU A 379 14.26 -1.31 -10.81
CA LEU A 379 15.34 -2.27 -11.06
C LEU A 379 16.63 -1.58 -11.51
N LYS A 380 16.53 -0.48 -12.26
CA LYS A 380 17.71 0.37 -12.59
C LYS A 380 18.29 1.03 -11.35
N ALA A 381 17.44 1.58 -10.48
CA ALA A 381 17.86 2.26 -9.26
C ALA A 381 18.58 1.33 -8.29
N VAL A 382 18.14 0.07 -8.17
CA VAL A 382 18.81 -0.96 -7.34
C VAL A 382 20.01 -1.61 -8.03
N GLY A 383 20.31 -1.24 -9.28
CA GLY A 383 21.49 -1.69 -10.01
C GLY A 383 21.42 -3.14 -10.51
N VAL A 384 20.21 -3.65 -10.81
CA VAL A 384 20.03 -4.98 -11.39
C VAL A 384 20.62 -5.01 -12.80
N GLU A 385 21.45 -6.01 -13.10
CA GLU A 385 22.01 -6.24 -14.42
C GLU A 385 20.90 -6.30 -15.49
N GLN A 386 21.10 -5.68 -16.65
CA GLN A 386 20.05 -5.54 -17.67
C GLN A 386 19.43 -6.87 -18.10
N GLU A 387 20.24 -7.92 -18.26
CA GLU A 387 19.77 -9.26 -18.63
C GLU A 387 18.80 -9.82 -17.58
N LEU A 388 19.15 -9.69 -16.30
CA LEU A 388 18.30 -10.12 -15.18
C LEU A 388 17.06 -9.24 -15.05
N ALA A 389 17.19 -7.93 -15.27
CA ALA A 389 16.07 -7.00 -15.18
C ALA A 389 14.99 -7.30 -16.25
N VAL A 390 15.40 -7.63 -17.48
CA VAL A 390 14.49 -8.05 -18.56
C VAL A 390 13.79 -9.37 -18.21
N GLY A 391 14.50 -10.29 -17.55
CA GLY A 391 13.97 -11.58 -17.08
C GLY A 391 13.26 -11.53 -15.73
N THR A 392 12.98 -10.34 -15.18
CA THR A 392 12.38 -10.21 -13.85
C THR A 392 10.86 -10.29 -13.90
N LEU A 393 10.32 -11.29 -13.19
CA LEU A 393 8.91 -11.47 -12.85
C LEU A 393 8.65 -10.88 -11.46
N ARG A 394 7.62 -10.05 -11.32
CA ARG A 394 7.06 -9.72 -10.02
C ARG A 394 5.92 -10.68 -9.72
N LEU A 395 6.13 -11.55 -8.77
CA LEU A 395 5.17 -12.53 -8.28
C LEU A 395 4.69 -12.11 -6.90
N SER A 396 3.39 -11.93 -6.71
CA SER A 396 2.86 -11.49 -5.43
C SER A 396 1.65 -12.32 -5.03
N VAL A 397 1.73 -12.86 -3.82
CA VAL A 397 0.73 -13.74 -3.20
C VAL A 397 -0.17 -12.96 -2.24
N GLY A 398 -1.25 -13.57 -1.76
CA GLY A 398 -2.16 -12.94 -0.80
C GLY A 398 -2.89 -13.93 0.10
N ARG A 399 -3.87 -13.42 0.86
CA ARG A 399 -4.64 -14.15 1.88
C ARG A 399 -5.25 -15.47 1.36
N HIS A 400 -5.61 -15.53 0.08
CA HIS A 400 -6.31 -16.67 -0.51
C HIS A 400 -5.41 -17.55 -1.40
N THR A 401 -4.15 -17.21 -1.58
CA THR A 401 -3.22 -18.04 -2.37
C THR A 401 -3.00 -19.39 -1.68
N THR A 402 -3.22 -20.48 -2.39
CA THR A 402 -3.15 -21.85 -1.83
C THR A 402 -1.84 -22.55 -2.21
N ASP A 403 -1.45 -23.55 -1.41
CA ASP A 403 -0.29 -24.42 -1.73
C ASP A 403 -0.44 -25.11 -3.10
N ALA A 404 -1.67 -25.43 -3.55
CA ALA A 404 -1.95 -26.01 -4.85
C ALA A 404 -1.72 -25.02 -6.00
N GLU A 405 -2.16 -23.76 -5.82
CA GLU A 405 -1.92 -22.70 -6.79
C GLU A 405 -0.44 -22.37 -6.93
N VAL A 406 0.31 -22.33 -5.82
CA VAL A 406 1.77 -22.10 -5.83
C VAL A 406 2.49 -23.19 -6.63
N ARG A 407 2.17 -24.48 -6.39
CA ARG A 407 2.75 -25.59 -7.16
C ARG A 407 2.41 -25.50 -8.64
N ARG A 408 1.13 -25.28 -8.96
CA ARG A 408 0.67 -25.14 -10.35
C ARG A 408 1.32 -23.95 -11.05
N ALA A 409 1.42 -22.80 -10.40
CA ALA A 409 2.08 -21.63 -10.97
C ALA A 409 3.55 -21.89 -11.25
N ALA A 410 4.27 -22.55 -10.33
CA ALA A 410 5.66 -22.95 -10.56
C ALA A 410 5.78 -23.89 -11.76
N ASP A 411 4.90 -24.91 -11.91
CA ASP A 411 4.89 -25.82 -13.05
C ASP A 411 4.71 -25.08 -14.38
N VAL A 412 3.72 -24.17 -14.43
CA VAL A 412 3.39 -23.40 -15.63
C VAL A 412 4.51 -22.44 -16.01
N LEU A 413 5.06 -21.68 -15.03
CA LEU A 413 6.15 -20.73 -15.29
C LEU A 413 7.42 -21.43 -15.73
N VAL A 414 7.82 -22.53 -15.08
CA VAL A 414 9.00 -23.32 -15.45
C VAL A 414 8.87 -23.85 -16.87
N ARG A 415 7.72 -24.44 -17.23
CA ARG A 415 7.45 -24.91 -18.60
C ARG A 415 7.63 -23.76 -19.61
N ALA A 416 7.02 -22.60 -19.37
CA ALA A 416 7.07 -21.46 -20.28
C ALA A 416 8.47 -20.81 -20.40
N ILE A 417 9.31 -20.94 -19.37
CA ILE A 417 10.69 -20.43 -19.35
C ILE A 417 11.64 -21.40 -20.07
N LEU A 418 11.42 -22.71 -19.95
CA LEU A 418 12.28 -23.74 -20.54
C LEU A 418 11.91 -24.06 -21.99
N ASP A 419 10.66 -23.81 -22.37
CA ASP A 419 10.15 -24.00 -23.73
C ASP A 419 10.13 -22.63 -24.46
N PRO A 420 11.15 -22.35 -25.31
CA PRO A 420 11.38 -21.04 -25.93
C PRO A 420 10.33 -20.64 -26.99
#